data_0b4f1fcaeabe87be8afdf8bdf6aaf1e6
#
_entry.id   0b4f1fcaeabe87be8afdf8bdf6aaf1e6
#
_cell.length_a   1.000
_cell.length_b   1.000
_cell.length_c   1.000
_cell.angle_alpha   90.00
_cell.angle_beta   90.00
_cell.angle_gamma   90.00
#
_symmetry.space_group_name_H-M   'P 1'
#
loop_
_entity.id
_entity.type
_entity.pdbx_description
1 polymer ?
#
loop_
_entity_poly.entity_id
_entity_poly.type
_entity_poly.pdbx_seq_one_letter_code
_entity_poly.pdbx_strand_id
1 'polypeptide(L)'
;MKKVIINPVTRISGFMEIDTFIESSIVVDARTEGLLFRGFELMLKGRPPMDAVYFTERICGICSTAHSIASSLALEQAFGVVPSEQGRYLRDIMHGCEFLQNHIRHFYQYTVPDFIRLPGFSPLFEANGRDFRLPKEKNDLVAQHYFDSLEISRNAHKMLAVLGGKAPHNHGVFIGGAAAQATVDKIVAMKSILHDISEFIDACMVEDAYLIAQYYSDYYHIGGGYGNLLSFGCFNGYQQLGTLYVDPLVYINGRISPFYPDGITENTQYAYYADTPKAYGPFDTVTPEEPLKSKAYSWVKAPRYFGCPCEVGPLARLWLSGEYRHGISTMDRTVARVLEAKKIAGIIETLLNELTPGVSTQATYEVPQNARGAGLIDTTRGALGHWLEIDNQVISLYQLITPSAWNLSTQTENVKGTGEKALMGTCVEDEENPVELGRIIRSFDPCVSCATHVYTPGKDTKTFKVVP
;
A
#
# COMPACT_ATOMS: atom_id res chain seq x y z
N MET A 1 -17.43 -12.12 27.24
CA MET A 1 -16.47 -11.71 26.18
C MET A 1 -15.91 -12.96 25.53
N LYS A 2 -16.09 -13.12 24.22
CA LYS A 2 -15.57 -14.23 23.41
C LYS A 2 -14.41 -13.71 22.55
N LYS A 3 -13.31 -14.47 22.44
CA LYS A 3 -12.22 -14.15 21.53
C LYS A 3 -12.42 -14.87 20.20
N VAL A 4 -12.43 -14.12 19.09
CA VAL A 4 -12.47 -14.65 17.74
C VAL A 4 -11.16 -14.31 17.05
N ILE A 5 -10.50 -15.31 16.45
CA ILE A 5 -9.20 -15.19 15.79
C ILE A 5 -9.36 -15.55 14.31
N ILE A 6 -8.89 -14.67 13.44
CA ILE A 6 -8.75 -14.92 12.00
C ILE A 6 -7.26 -15.07 11.68
N ASN A 7 -6.80 -16.31 11.46
CA ASN A 7 -5.39 -16.63 11.21
C ASN A 7 -5.24 -17.79 10.19
N PRO A 8 -4.62 -17.53 9.03
CA PRO A 8 -4.26 -16.21 8.53
C PRO A 8 -5.44 -15.47 7.90
N VAL A 9 -5.34 -14.15 7.81
CA VAL A 9 -6.20 -13.36 6.91
C VAL A 9 -5.84 -13.70 5.47
N THR A 10 -6.81 -14.16 4.68
CA THR A 10 -6.62 -14.55 3.29
C THR A 10 -6.83 -13.39 2.32
N ARG A 11 -6.34 -13.53 1.08
CA ARG A 11 -6.47 -12.53 0.01
C ARG A 11 -5.84 -11.18 0.39
N ILE A 12 -4.65 -11.26 0.96
CA ILE A 12 -3.77 -10.13 1.29
C ILE A 12 -2.34 -10.47 0.84
N SER A 13 -1.42 -9.52 0.94
CA SER A 13 0.00 -9.78 0.74
C SER A 13 0.72 -9.97 2.08
N GLY A 14 1.28 -11.17 2.30
CA GLY A 14 1.95 -11.54 3.55
C GLY A 14 1.06 -12.30 4.52
N PHE A 15 1.49 -12.41 5.77
CA PHE A 15 0.79 -13.17 6.82
C PHE A 15 0.37 -12.24 7.95
N MET A 16 -0.91 -12.26 8.26
CA MET A 16 -1.53 -11.41 9.26
C MET A 16 -2.56 -12.21 10.05
N GLU A 17 -2.63 -11.94 11.35
CA GLU A 17 -3.69 -12.39 12.22
C GLU A 17 -4.53 -11.21 12.70
N ILE A 18 -5.80 -11.43 12.92
CA ILE A 18 -6.71 -10.50 13.57
C ILE A 18 -7.25 -11.17 14.81
N ASP A 19 -7.01 -10.56 15.96
CA ASP A 19 -7.64 -10.89 17.23
C ASP A 19 -8.78 -9.91 17.51
N THR A 20 -9.99 -10.43 17.73
CA THR A 20 -11.12 -9.61 18.15
C THR A 20 -11.75 -10.16 19.42
N PHE A 21 -12.24 -9.26 20.25
CA PHE A 21 -12.98 -9.56 21.48
C PHE A 21 -14.42 -9.07 21.29
N ILE A 22 -15.38 -9.98 21.39
CA ILE A 22 -16.78 -9.75 21.06
C ILE A 22 -17.63 -9.87 22.32
N GLU A 23 -18.53 -8.91 22.52
CA GLU A 23 -19.58 -8.92 23.54
C GLU A 23 -20.91 -8.57 22.88
N SER A 24 -21.94 -9.41 23.07
CA SER A 24 -23.26 -9.22 22.45
C SER A 24 -23.19 -8.94 20.94
N SER A 25 -22.41 -9.73 20.23
CA SER A 25 -22.14 -9.64 18.76
C SER A 25 -21.43 -8.35 18.34
N ILE A 26 -20.94 -7.50 19.24
CA ILE A 26 -20.21 -6.28 18.92
C ILE A 26 -18.72 -6.45 19.26
N VAL A 27 -17.84 -6.03 18.36
CA VAL A 27 -16.39 -5.99 18.60
C VAL A 27 -16.07 -4.87 19.58
N VAL A 28 -15.63 -5.22 20.78
CA VAL A 28 -15.27 -4.28 21.86
C VAL A 28 -13.77 -4.01 21.95
N ASP A 29 -12.94 -4.93 21.46
CA ASP A 29 -11.50 -4.74 21.34
C ASP A 29 -10.95 -5.51 20.12
N ALA A 30 -9.87 -5.00 19.50
CA ALA A 30 -9.26 -5.62 18.33
C ALA A 30 -7.74 -5.40 18.33
N ARG A 31 -7.02 -6.35 17.70
CA ARG A 31 -5.59 -6.27 17.41
C ARG A 31 -5.33 -6.74 15.98
N THR A 32 -4.39 -6.09 15.34
CA THR A 32 -3.87 -6.48 14.02
C THR A 32 -2.42 -6.92 14.18
N GLU A 33 -2.12 -8.18 13.85
CA GLU A 33 -0.85 -8.80 14.10
C GLU A 33 -0.13 -9.12 12.79
N GLY A 34 0.89 -8.32 12.43
CA GLY A 34 1.83 -8.68 11.38
C GLY A 34 2.79 -9.73 11.90
N LEU A 35 2.79 -10.91 11.25
CA LEU A 35 3.45 -12.10 11.80
C LEU A 35 4.89 -12.30 11.33
N LEU A 36 5.41 -11.42 10.50
CA LEU A 36 6.68 -11.67 9.81
C LEU A 36 7.68 -10.51 10.00
N PHE A 37 9.00 -10.80 10.10
CA PHE A 37 10.13 -9.86 10.14
C PHE A 37 11.21 -10.24 9.12
N ARG A 38 11.79 -9.29 8.36
CA ARG A 38 12.81 -9.56 7.33
C ARG A 38 14.11 -8.77 7.50
N GLY A 39 14.13 -7.73 8.33
CA GLY A 39 15.34 -6.98 8.69
C GLY A 39 16.00 -6.22 7.54
N PHE A 40 15.25 -5.64 6.59
CA PHE A 40 15.83 -4.87 5.47
C PHE A 40 16.64 -3.66 5.94
N GLU A 41 16.21 -3.01 7.01
CA GLU A 41 16.91 -1.90 7.65
C GLU A 41 18.33 -2.33 8.10
N LEU A 42 18.45 -3.54 8.64
CA LEU A 42 19.72 -4.10 9.06
C LEU A 42 20.57 -4.59 7.88
N MET A 43 19.93 -5.22 6.88
CA MET A 43 20.63 -5.74 5.71
C MET A 43 21.27 -4.65 4.86
N LEU A 44 20.74 -3.44 4.89
CA LEU A 44 21.26 -2.31 4.13
C LEU A 44 22.43 -1.62 4.81
N LYS A 45 22.57 -1.76 6.13
CA LYS A 45 23.67 -1.16 6.88
C LYS A 45 25.03 -1.72 6.42
N GLY A 46 25.99 -0.83 6.19
CA GLY A 46 27.34 -1.17 5.71
C GLY A 46 27.45 -1.42 4.19
N ARG A 47 26.36 -1.28 3.43
CA ARG A 47 26.36 -1.45 1.98
C ARG A 47 26.64 -0.13 1.25
N PRO A 48 27.12 -0.22 -0.01
CA PRO A 48 27.15 0.94 -0.89
C PRO A 48 25.75 1.55 -1.03
N PRO A 49 25.61 2.90 -1.06
CA PRO A 49 24.30 3.56 -1.13
C PRO A 49 23.44 3.11 -2.31
N MET A 50 24.05 2.85 -3.45
CA MET A 50 23.37 2.43 -4.68
C MET A 50 22.64 1.09 -4.55
N ASP A 51 23.10 0.20 -3.67
CA ASP A 51 22.45 -1.09 -3.41
C ASP A 51 21.03 -0.91 -2.90
N ALA A 52 20.74 0.22 -2.22
CA ALA A 52 19.44 0.47 -1.61
C ALA A 52 18.30 0.38 -2.63
N VAL A 53 18.48 0.87 -3.87
CA VAL A 53 17.43 0.84 -4.90
C VAL A 53 16.98 -0.59 -5.18
N TYR A 54 17.92 -1.50 -5.43
CA TYR A 54 17.60 -2.88 -5.79
C TYR A 54 17.24 -3.76 -4.61
N PHE A 55 17.83 -3.51 -3.44
CA PHE A 55 17.48 -4.27 -2.24
C PHE A 55 16.07 -3.95 -1.77
N THR A 56 15.68 -2.68 -1.76
CA THR A 56 14.36 -2.29 -1.28
C THR A 56 13.23 -2.77 -2.19
N GLU A 57 13.45 -2.95 -3.48
CA GLU A 57 12.48 -3.63 -4.35
C GLU A 57 12.10 -5.03 -3.84
N ARG A 58 13.00 -5.74 -3.16
CA ARG A 58 12.76 -7.08 -2.63
C ARG A 58 11.92 -7.08 -1.35
N ILE A 59 11.63 -5.91 -0.80
CA ILE A 59 10.68 -5.78 0.30
C ILE A 59 9.31 -6.31 -0.13
N CYS A 60 8.90 -6.01 -1.37
CA CYS A 60 7.59 -6.45 -1.86
C CYS A 60 7.62 -6.77 -3.37
N GLY A 61 7.02 -7.88 -3.77
CA GLY A 61 6.84 -8.21 -5.19
C GLY A 61 5.66 -7.51 -5.86
N ILE A 62 4.82 -6.82 -5.08
CA ILE A 62 3.62 -6.14 -5.57
C ILE A 62 3.85 -4.64 -5.75
N CYS A 63 4.63 -4.01 -4.85
CA CYS A 63 4.94 -2.58 -4.83
C CYS A 63 6.45 -2.32 -4.95
N SER A 64 7.14 -3.10 -5.75
CA SER A 64 8.60 -3.01 -5.94
C SER A 64 9.03 -1.69 -6.58
N THR A 65 8.24 -1.18 -7.53
CA THR A 65 8.49 0.10 -8.19
C THR A 65 8.42 1.26 -7.19
N ALA A 66 7.43 1.24 -6.30
CA ALA A 66 7.31 2.25 -5.26
C ALA A 66 8.53 2.27 -4.33
N HIS A 67 9.04 1.10 -3.91
CA HIS A 67 10.25 1.01 -3.09
C HIS A 67 11.50 1.51 -3.80
N SER A 68 11.68 1.21 -5.09
CA SER A 68 12.81 1.76 -5.87
C SER A 68 12.70 3.27 -6.05
N ILE A 69 11.49 3.81 -6.21
CA ILE A 69 11.26 5.26 -6.28
C ILE A 69 11.58 5.91 -4.92
N ALA A 70 11.03 5.43 -3.82
CA ALA A 70 11.29 6.00 -2.49
C ALA A 70 12.79 5.97 -2.14
N SER A 71 13.47 4.87 -2.45
CA SER A 71 14.91 4.73 -2.27
C SER A 71 15.70 5.69 -3.16
N SER A 72 15.31 5.84 -4.44
CA SER A 72 15.94 6.80 -5.35
C SER A 72 15.76 8.25 -4.90
N LEU A 73 14.56 8.62 -4.43
CA LEU A 73 14.29 9.96 -3.87
C LEU A 73 15.14 10.25 -2.63
N ALA A 74 15.31 9.27 -1.73
CA ALA A 74 16.16 9.41 -0.55
C ALA A 74 17.63 9.64 -0.94
N LEU A 75 18.12 8.89 -1.93
CA LEU A 75 19.47 9.03 -2.45
C LEU A 75 19.65 10.36 -3.23
N GLU A 76 18.67 10.77 -4.02
CA GLU A 76 18.68 12.06 -4.73
C GLU A 76 18.78 13.23 -3.75
N GLN A 77 18.01 13.19 -2.66
CA GLN A 77 18.13 14.20 -1.61
C GLN A 77 19.51 14.17 -0.94
N ALA A 78 20.03 12.98 -0.62
CA ALA A 78 21.34 12.82 0.00
C ALA A 78 22.48 13.29 -0.92
N PHE A 79 22.37 13.08 -2.22
CA PHE A 79 23.41 13.46 -3.22
C PHE A 79 23.23 14.89 -3.75
N GLY A 80 22.13 15.55 -3.45
CA GLY A 80 21.79 16.86 -4.01
C GLY A 80 21.48 16.81 -5.51
N VAL A 81 20.92 15.68 -6.01
CA VAL A 81 20.60 15.45 -7.41
C VAL A 81 19.14 15.75 -7.69
N VAL A 82 18.91 16.52 -8.75
CA VAL A 82 17.56 16.74 -9.28
C VAL A 82 17.39 15.92 -10.54
N PRO A 83 16.44 14.98 -10.57
CA PRO A 83 16.20 14.17 -11.76
C PRO A 83 15.73 15.03 -12.94
N SER A 84 16.04 14.60 -14.17
CA SER A 84 15.49 15.24 -15.36
C SER A 84 13.98 15.09 -15.40
N GLU A 85 13.26 16.07 -15.96
CA GLU A 85 11.79 16.01 -16.02
C GLU A 85 11.29 14.83 -16.85
N GLN A 86 11.95 14.51 -17.97
CA GLN A 86 11.66 13.31 -18.78
C GLN A 86 11.92 12.01 -18.00
N GLY A 87 12.97 11.98 -17.17
CA GLY A 87 13.25 10.86 -16.26
C GLY A 87 12.16 10.70 -15.19
N ARG A 88 11.64 11.80 -14.67
CA ARG A 88 10.49 11.79 -13.73
C ARG A 88 9.23 11.27 -14.40
N TYR A 89 8.91 11.74 -15.61
CA TYR A 89 7.74 11.24 -16.34
C TYR A 89 7.81 9.71 -16.56
N LEU A 90 8.96 9.19 -16.99
CA LEU A 90 9.14 7.74 -17.16
C LEU A 90 9.03 6.97 -15.85
N ARG A 91 9.62 7.49 -14.75
CA ARG A 91 9.51 6.91 -13.42
C ARG A 91 8.05 6.85 -12.95
N ASP A 92 7.33 7.95 -13.13
CA ASP A 92 5.95 8.06 -12.68
C ASP A 92 4.99 7.26 -13.57
N ILE A 93 5.26 7.11 -14.86
CA ILE A 93 4.54 6.16 -15.72
C ILE A 93 4.73 4.71 -15.21
N MET A 94 5.96 4.30 -14.89
CA MET A 94 6.21 2.98 -14.31
C MET A 94 5.50 2.79 -12.96
N HIS A 95 5.46 3.84 -12.13
CA HIS A 95 4.69 3.86 -10.88
C HIS A 95 3.20 3.70 -11.13
N GLY A 96 2.65 4.44 -12.10
CA GLY A 96 1.25 4.31 -12.50
C GLY A 96 0.89 2.91 -13.00
N CYS A 97 1.79 2.24 -13.74
CA CYS A 97 1.58 0.84 -14.13
C CYS A 97 1.42 -0.09 -12.92
N GLU A 98 2.22 0.13 -11.86
CA GLU A 98 2.10 -0.60 -10.60
C GLU A 98 0.77 -0.31 -9.89
N PHE A 99 0.30 0.95 -9.90
CA PHE A 99 -1.02 1.32 -9.39
C PHE A 99 -2.13 0.56 -10.11
N LEU A 100 -2.16 0.60 -11.44
CA LEU A 100 -3.18 -0.07 -12.24
C LEU A 100 -3.20 -1.58 -11.98
N GLN A 101 -2.02 -2.22 -12.01
CA GLN A 101 -1.89 -3.64 -11.74
C GLN A 101 -2.43 -4.00 -10.34
N ASN A 102 -2.06 -3.23 -9.32
CA ASN A 102 -2.48 -3.49 -7.96
C ASN A 102 -3.98 -3.28 -7.77
N HIS A 103 -4.53 -2.17 -8.26
CA HIS A 103 -5.94 -1.83 -8.02
C HIS A 103 -6.89 -2.78 -8.72
N ILE A 104 -6.61 -3.17 -9.98
CA ILE A 104 -7.38 -4.16 -10.72
C ILE A 104 -7.35 -5.50 -9.99
N ARG A 105 -6.15 -5.99 -9.63
CA ARG A 105 -6.00 -7.24 -8.89
C ARG A 105 -6.66 -7.19 -7.53
N HIS A 106 -6.43 -6.12 -6.74
CA HIS A 106 -7.02 -6.02 -5.41
C HIS A 106 -8.54 -6.00 -5.48
N PHE A 107 -9.12 -5.22 -6.37
CA PHE A 107 -10.56 -5.16 -6.49
C PHE A 107 -11.13 -6.53 -6.89
N TYR A 108 -10.68 -7.11 -8.00
CA TYR A 108 -11.27 -8.35 -8.50
C TYR A 108 -10.84 -9.59 -7.74
N GLN A 109 -9.53 -9.79 -7.47
CA GLN A 109 -9.08 -11.04 -6.87
C GLN A 109 -9.14 -11.05 -5.33
N TYR A 110 -9.12 -9.87 -4.68
CA TYR A 110 -9.10 -9.82 -3.21
C TYR A 110 -10.43 -9.35 -2.62
N THR A 111 -11.11 -8.37 -3.23
CA THR A 111 -12.34 -7.77 -2.70
C THR A 111 -13.59 -8.42 -3.24
N VAL A 112 -13.73 -8.55 -4.55
CA VAL A 112 -14.95 -9.08 -5.21
C VAL A 112 -15.39 -10.45 -4.65
N PRO A 113 -14.49 -11.43 -4.34
CA PRO A 113 -14.89 -12.70 -3.74
C PRO A 113 -15.55 -12.62 -2.36
N ASP A 114 -15.51 -11.45 -1.71
CA ASP A 114 -16.28 -11.21 -0.48
C ASP A 114 -17.76 -10.93 -0.74
N PHE A 115 -18.13 -10.56 -1.95
CA PHE A 115 -19.44 -10.03 -2.29
C PHE A 115 -20.20 -10.83 -3.34
N ILE A 116 -19.50 -11.69 -4.10
CA ILE A 116 -20.11 -12.52 -5.13
C ILE A 116 -19.75 -14.00 -4.96
N ARG A 117 -20.58 -14.88 -5.49
CA ARG A 117 -20.27 -16.29 -5.67
C ARG A 117 -19.44 -16.51 -6.91
N LEU A 118 -18.25 -17.04 -6.75
CA LEU A 118 -17.42 -17.53 -7.84
C LEU A 118 -17.77 -19.00 -8.13
N PRO A 119 -17.50 -19.49 -9.36
CA PRO A 119 -17.69 -20.91 -9.70
C PRO A 119 -16.84 -21.83 -8.82
N GLY A 120 -17.43 -22.90 -8.30
CA GLY A 120 -16.81 -23.89 -7.42
C GLY A 120 -15.91 -24.90 -8.15
N PHE A 121 -14.88 -24.45 -8.86
CA PHE A 121 -13.90 -25.32 -9.51
C PHE A 121 -12.46 -24.96 -9.14
N SER A 122 -11.57 -25.95 -9.20
CA SER A 122 -10.14 -25.72 -8.90
C SER A 122 -9.51 -24.71 -9.89
N PRO A 123 -8.71 -23.74 -9.42
CA PRO A 123 -8.28 -23.50 -8.05
C PRO A 123 -9.28 -22.68 -7.19
N LEU A 124 -10.43 -22.32 -7.73
CA LEU A 124 -11.48 -21.60 -7.01
C LEU A 124 -12.37 -22.60 -6.29
N PHE A 125 -12.55 -22.43 -5.00
CA PHE A 125 -13.42 -23.26 -4.18
C PHE A 125 -14.67 -22.48 -3.81
N GLU A 126 -15.75 -23.19 -3.49
CA GLU A 126 -16.94 -22.53 -2.97
C GLU A 126 -16.58 -21.74 -1.71
N ALA A 127 -16.92 -20.45 -1.75
CA ALA A 127 -16.79 -19.63 -0.58
C ALA A 127 -17.77 -20.12 0.48
N ASN A 128 -17.29 -20.34 1.70
CA ASN A 128 -18.14 -20.70 2.84
C ASN A 128 -19.01 -19.50 3.32
N GLY A 129 -18.89 -18.36 2.64
CA GLY A 129 -19.66 -17.16 2.94
C GLY A 129 -21.14 -17.34 2.65
N ARG A 130 -21.99 -16.85 3.56
CA ARG A 130 -23.46 -16.89 3.41
C ARG A 130 -24.05 -15.56 2.96
N ASP A 131 -23.29 -14.47 3.05
CA ASP A 131 -23.76 -13.11 2.76
C ASP A 131 -23.45 -12.73 1.32
N PHE A 132 -24.13 -13.40 0.35
CA PHE A 132 -24.08 -13.02 -1.07
C PHE A 132 -25.43 -12.43 -1.48
N ARG A 133 -25.47 -11.12 -1.77
CA ARG A 133 -26.70 -10.33 -1.91
C ARG A 133 -27.06 -10.02 -3.37
N LEU A 134 -26.13 -10.18 -4.32
CA LEU A 134 -26.39 -9.88 -5.71
C LEU A 134 -27.36 -10.89 -6.36
N PRO A 135 -28.34 -10.44 -7.16
CA PRO A 135 -29.11 -11.33 -8.02
C PRO A 135 -28.21 -12.13 -8.96
N LYS A 136 -28.64 -13.35 -9.33
CA LYS A 136 -27.83 -14.29 -10.11
C LYS A 136 -27.23 -13.65 -11.38
N GLU A 137 -28.00 -12.92 -12.17
CA GLU A 137 -27.53 -12.32 -13.41
C GLU A 137 -26.42 -11.27 -13.15
N LYS A 138 -26.55 -10.47 -12.10
CA LYS A 138 -25.54 -9.49 -11.69
C LYS A 138 -24.30 -10.18 -11.15
N ASN A 139 -24.49 -11.22 -10.33
CA ASN A 139 -23.39 -12.05 -9.82
C ASN A 139 -22.58 -12.67 -10.94
N ASP A 140 -23.25 -13.29 -11.93
CA ASP A 140 -22.61 -13.96 -13.05
C ASP A 140 -21.83 -12.96 -13.94
N LEU A 141 -22.35 -11.75 -14.12
CA LEU A 141 -21.66 -10.69 -14.85
C LEU A 141 -20.35 -10.28 -14.13
N VAL A 142 -20.42 -9.98 -12.84
CA VAL A 142 -19.21 -9.59 -12.07
C VAL A 142 -18.23 -10.77 -11.97
N ALA A 143 -18.73 -12.02 -11.92
CA ALA A 143 -17.87 -13.20 -11.97
C ALA A 143 -17.14 -13.34 -13.32
N GLN A 144 -17.77 -12.96 -14.44
CA GLN A 144 -17.10 -12.92 -15.75
C GLN A 144 -16.00 -11.85 -15.74
N HIS A 145 -16.29 -10.63 -15.25
CA HIS A 145 -15.30 -9.56 -15.16
C HIS A 145 -14.11 -9.92 -14.22
N TYR A 146 -14.35 -10.75 -13.18
CA TYR A 146 -13.26 -11.30 -12.36
C TYR A 146 -12.25 -12.07 -13.20
N PHE A 147 -12.69 -12.93 -14.14
CA PHE A 147 -11.80 -13.68 -15.02
C PHE A 147 -11.13 -12.77 -16.06
N ASP A 148 -11.88 -11.86 -16.67
CA ASP A 148 -11.34 -10.91 -17.65
C ASP A 148 -10.27 -10.01 -17.05
N SER A 149 -10.43 -9.61 -15.79
CA SER A 149 -9.47 -8.78 -15.05
C SER A 149 -8.09 -9.41 -14.91
N LEU A 150 -7.95 -10.73 -15.01
CA LEU A 150 -6.66 -11.42 -14.97
C LEU A 150 -5.77 -11.02 -16.16
N GLU A 151 -6.35 -10.90 -17.35
CA GLU A 151 -5.62 -10.42 -18.52
C GLU A 151 -5.30 -8.93 -18.42
N ILE A 152 -6.25 -8.12 -17.98
CA ILE A 152 -6.07 -6.68 -17.83
C ILE A 152 -4.97 -6.37 -16.79
N SER A 153 -4.97 -7.05 -15.66
CA SER A 153 -3.90 -6.94 -14.65
C SER A 153 -2.53 -7.36 -15.22
N ARG A 154 -2.49 -8.44 -16.05
CA ARG A 154 -1.29 -8.85 -16.77
C ARG A 154 -0.83 -7.77 -17.76
N ASN A 155 -1.74 -7.09 -18.44
CA ASN A 155 -1.41 -6.03 -19.39
C ASN A 155 -0.75 -4.82 -18.69
N ALA A 156 -1.17 -4.46 -17.48
CA ALA A 156 -0.47 -3.46 -16.67
C ALA A 156 0.99 -3.86 -16.35
N HIS A 157 1.24 -5.15 -16.06
CA HIS A 157 2.61 -5.67 -15.91
C HIS A 157 3.42 -5.66 -17.22
N LYS A 158 2.79 -5.97 -18.37
CA LYS A 158 3.45 -5.83 -19.67
C LYS A 158 3.85 -4.38 -19.93
N MET A 159 2.95 -3.43 -19.63
CA MET A 159 3.23 -2.00 -19.78
C MET A 159 4.41 -1.57 -18.91
N LEU A 160 4.48 -2.00 -17.64
CA LEU A 160 5.65 -1.76 -16.78
C LEU A 160 6.92 -2.36 -17.39
N ALA A 161 6.87 -3.55 -17.96
CA ALA A 161 8.03 -4.23 -18.53
C ALA A 161 8.57 -3.54 -19.80
N VAL A 162 7.76 -2.80 -20.54
CA VAL A 162 8.18 -2.01 -21.71
C VAL A 162 9.24 -0.97 -21.34
N LEU A 163 9.10 -0.32 -20.19
CA LEU A 163 10.06 0.66 -19.67
C LEU A 163 11.04 0.05 -18.67
N GLY A 164 10.56 -0.79 -17.79
CA GLY A 164 11.33 -1.35 -16.68
C GLY A 164 12.12 -2.61 -17.02
N GLY A 165 11.96 -3.16 -18.25
CA GLY A 165 12.63 -4.39 -18.72
C GLY A 165 12.04 -5.67 -18.17
N LYS A 166 11.39 -5.62 -17.01
CA LYS A 166 10.65 -6.72 -16.36
C LYS A 166 9.62 -6.20 -15.35
N ALA A 167 8.70 -7.04 -14.95
CA ALA A 167 7.79 -6.85 -13.82
C ALA A 167 7.63 -8.17 -13.06
N PRO A 168 7.59 -8.16 -11.72
CA PRO A 168 7.99 -7.09 -10.81
C PRO A 168 9.50 -6.89 -10.73
N HIS A 169 9.96 -6.02 -9.82
CA HIS A 169 11.39 -5.71 -9.60
C HIS A 169 12.04 -5.16 -10.86
N ASN A 170 11.49 -4.07 -11.39
CA ASN A 170 11.94 -3.44 -12.63
C ASN A 170 13.34 -2.83 -12.46
N HIS A 171 14.03 -2.64 -13.59
CA HIS A 171 15.35 -1.98 -13.63
C HIS A 171 15.29 -0.59 -14.26
N GLY A 172 14.09 -0.06 -14.48
CA GLY A 172 13.88 1.23 -15.13
C GLY A 172 13.99 2.43 -14.19
N VAL A 173 13.72 2.24 -12.90
CA VAL A 173 13.81 3.29 -11.87
C VAL A 173 15.23 3.33 -11.30
N PHE A 174 15.81 4.51 -11.29
CA PHE A 174 17.14 4.71 -10.71
C PHE A 174 17.36 6.17 -10.31
N ILE A 175 18.46 6.45 -9.62
CA ILE A 175 18.84 7.79 -9.17
C ILE A 175 19.01 8.71 -10.38
N GLY A 176 18.53 9.93 -10.26
CA GLY A 176 18.61 10.94 -11.31
C GLY A 176 17.55 10.82 -12.40
N GLY A 177 16.58 9.88 -12.24
CA GLY A 177 15.47 9.72 -13.16
C GLY A 177 15.16 8.27 -13.51
N ALA A 178 15.31 7.89 -14.78
CA ALA A 178 15.03 6.55 -15.28
C ALA A 178 16.16 6.02 -16.15
N ALA A 179 16.52 4.74 -15.99
CA ALA A 179 17.48 4.06 -16.84
C ALA A 179 16.92 3.74 -18.24
N ALA A 180 15.61 3.82 -18.41
CA ALA A 180 14.92 3.63 -19.68
C ALA A 180 14.92 4.93 -20.50
N GLN A 181 14.89 4.79 -21.83
CA GLN A 181 14.67 5.90 -22.74
C GLN A 181 13.29 5.83 -23.39
N ALA A 182 12.69 6.99 -23.58
CA ALA A 182 11.47 7.11 -24.37
C ALA A 182 11.81 6.94 -25.86
N THR A 183 11.18 5.97 -26.53
CA THR A 183 11.23 5.78 -27.97
C THR A 183 9.80 5.79 -28.52
N VAL A 184 9.64 6.14 -29.79
CA VAL A 184 8.30 6.24 -30.42
C VAL A 184 7.54 4.91 -30.33
N ASP A 185 8.22 3.80 -30.60
CA ASP A 185 7.64 2.46 -30.52
C ASP A 185 7.18 2.08 -29.12
N LYS A 186 7.94 2.43 -28.06
CA LYS A 186 7.53 2.22 -26.68
C LYS A 186 6.31 3.06 -26.31
N ILE A 187 6.29 4.35 -26.69
CA ILE A 187 5.16 5.24 -26.41
C ILE A 187 3.89 4.71 -27.08
N VAL A 188 3.97 4.29 -28.36
CA VAL A 188 2.84 3.72 -29.08
C VAL A 188 2.35 2.42 -28.45
N ALA A 189 3.27 1.52 -28.10
CA ALA A 189 2.93 0.27 -27.45
C ALA A 189 2.23 0.49 -26.08
N MET A 190 2.74 1.44 -25.28
CA MET A 190 2.14 1.76 -24.00
C MET A 190 0.76 2.40 -24.12
N LYS A 191 0.57 3.32 -25.08
CA LYS A 191 -0.76 3.91 -25.33
C LYS A 191 -1.78 2.86 -25.76
N SER A 192 -1.38 1.89 -26.59
CA SER A 192 -2.29 0.79 -26.97
C SER A 192 -2.69 -0.07 -25.78
N ILE A 193 -1.74 -0.47 -24.94
CA ILE A 193 -2.05 -1.27 -23.74
C ILE A 193 -2.89 -0.47 -22.74
N LEU A 194 -2.58 0.80 -22.55
CA LEU A 194 -3.31 1.68 -21.64
C LEU A 194 -4.77 1.86 -22.07
N HIS A 195 -5.02 1.94 -23.38
CA HIS A 195 -6.38 2.05 -23.94
C HIS A 195 -7.24 0.85 -23.50
N ASP A 196 -6.76 -0.38 -23.69
CA ASP A 196 -7.48 -1.59 -23.28
C ASP A 196 -7.76 -1.63 -21.78
N ILE A 197 -6.79 -1.19 -20.97
CA ILE A 197 -6.93 -1.10 -19.51
C ILE A 197 -7.99 -0.05 -19.14
N SER A 198 -7.95 1.12 -19.78
CA SER A 198 -8.89 2.22 -19.50
C SER A 198 -10.32 1.85 -19.87
N GLU A 199 -10.53 1.21 -21.02
CA GLU A 199 -11.84 0.72 -21.43
C GLU A 199 -12.42 -0.27 -20.39
N PHE A 200 -11.60 -1.21 -19.93
CA PHE A 200 -12.05 -2.18 -18.91
C PHE A 200 -12.36 -1.50 -17.57
N ILE A 201 -11.55 -0.53 -17.14
CA ILE A 201 -11.82 0.22 -15.91
C ILE A 201 -13.16 0.95 -16.01
N ASP A 202 -13.40 1.64 -17.13
CA ASP A 202 -14.61 2.44 -17.32
C ASP A 202 -15.86 1.58 -17.53
N ALA A 203 -15.78 0.56 -18.36
CA ALA A 203 -16.94 -0.25 -18.72
C ALA A 203 -17.30 -1.32 -17.67
N CYS A 204 -16.33 -1.80 -16.90
CA CYS A 204 -16.53 -2.92 -15.97
C CYS A 204 -16.23 -2.53 -14.53
N MET A 205 -15.01 -2.09 -14.23
CA MET A 205 -14.52 -1.98 -12.85
C MET A 205 -15.29 -0.93 -12.04
N VAL A 206 -15.57 0.23 -12.63
CA VAL A 206 -16.34 1.32 -11.97
C VAL A 206 -17.78 0.88 -11.74
N GLU A 207 -18.41 0.29 -12.76
CA GLU A 207 -19.80 -0.18 -12.67
C GLU A 207 -19.96 -1.29 -11.62
N ASP A 208 -19.03 -2.24 -11.58
CA ASP A 208 -19.03 -3.33 -10.60
C ASP A 208 -18.87 -2.82 -9.17
N ALA A 209 -18.02 -1.82 -8.95
CA ALA A 209 -17.84 -1.23 -7.62
C ALA A 209 -19.11 -0.56 -7.10
N TYR A 210 -19.79 0.23 -7.94
CA TYR A 210 -21.05 0.86 -7.55
C TYR A 210 -22.21 -0.14 -7.45
N LEU A 211 -22.21 -1.18 -8.29
CA LEU A 211 -23.17 -2.28 -8.17
C LEU A 211 -23.03 -2.99 -6.83
N ILE A 212 -21.82 -3.35 -6.44
CA ILE A 212 -21.55 -3.95 -5.12
C ILE A 212 -21.97 -2.99 -4.02
N ALA A 213 -21.58 -1.72 -4.10
CA ALA A 213 -21.94 -0.71 -3.10
C ALA A 213 -23.46 -0.55 -2.94
N GLN A 214 -24.23 -0.71 -4.00
CA GLN A 214 -25.69 -0.65 -3.93
C GLN A 214 -26.29 -1.78 -3.10
N TYR A 215 -25.80 -3.02 -3.27
CA TYR A 215 -26.32 -4.18 -2.53
C TYR A 215 -25.74 -4.33 -1.12
N TYR A 216 -24.62 -3.67 -0.84
CA TYR A 216 -23.91 -3.69 0.45
C TYR A 216 -23.74 -2.28 1.03
N SER A 217 -24.79 -1.46 0.93
CA SER A 217 -24.75 -0.05 1.35
C SER A 217 -24.53 0.13 2.86
N ASP A 218 -24.79 -0.88 3.68
CA ASP A 218 -24.48 -0.93 5.10
C ASP A 218 -22.96 -0.81 5.37
N TYR A 219 -22.12 -1.24 4.43
CA TYR A 219 -20.65 -1.11 4.55
C TYR A 219 -20.14 0.34 4.38
N TYR A 220 -21.00 1.29 4.03
CA TYR A 220 -20.71 2.71 4.15
C TYR A 220 -20.74 3.21 5.60
N HIS A 221 -21.24 2.40 6.54
CA HIS A 221 -21.35 2.74 7.96
C HIS A 221 -20.44 1.89 8.85
N ILE A 222 -19.60 1.04 8.27
CA ILE A 222 -18.72 0.10 8.96
C ILE A 222 -17.26 0.39 8.63
N GLY A 223 -16.38 0.27 9.63
CA GLY A 223 -14.94 0.35 9.43
C GLY A 223 -14.37 1.77 9.32
N GLY A 224 -15.01 2.78 9.93
CA GLY A 224 -14.67 4.20 9.76
C GLY A 224 -13.33 4.66 10.36
N GLY A 225 -12.76 3.96 11.35
CA GLY A 225 -11.50 4.36 11.98
C GLY A 225 -11.57 5.69 12.75
N TYR A 226 -10.49 6.48 12.69
CA TYR A 226 -10.39 7.80 13.35
C TYR A 226 -10.80 8.97 12.45
N GLY A 227 -10.87 8.76 11.14
CA GLY A 227 -11.09 9.84 10.19
C GLY A 227 -9.88 10.74 9.95
N ASN A 228 -8.70 10.43 10.47
CA ASN A 228 -7.46 11.14 10.17
C ASN A 228 -6.84 10.54 8.90
N LEU A 229 -6.50 11.38 7.92
CA LEU A 229 -5.98 10.96 6.62
C LEU A 229 -4.64 11.63 6.34
N LEU A 230 -3.72 10.90 5.70
CA LEU A 230 -2.38 11.36 5.38
C LEU A 230 -1.98 10.94 3.97
N SER A 231 -1.32 11.84 3.25
CA SER A 231 -0.64 11.57 1.97
C SER A 231 0.72 12.23 1.96
N PHE A 232 1.74 11.53 1.49
CA PHE A 232 3.06 12.10 1.19
C PHE A 232 3.13 12.72 -0.20
N GLY A 233 2.02 12.65 -0.94
CA GLY A 233 1.92 13.13 -2.30
C GLY A 233 2.39 12.12 -3.35
N CYS A 234 1.80 12.21 -4.53
CA CYS A 234 2.23 11.49 -5.73
C CYS A 234 1.73 12.19 -6.99
N PHE A 235 2.42 11.99 -8.10
CA PHE A 235 2.14 12.63 -9.39
C PHE A 235 1.96 14.15 -9.26
N ASN A 236 2.90 14.80 -8.57
CA ASN A 236 2.86 16.21 -8.21
C ASN A 236 4.20 16.91 -8.44
N GLY A 237 4.20 18.24 -8.40
CA GLY A 237 5.42 19.05 -8.45
C GLY A 237 6.19 18.96 -9.78
N TYR A 238 5.50 18.74 -10.90
CA TYR A 238 6.11 18.85 -12.22
C TYR A 238 6.31 20.32 -12.61
N GLN A 239 7.40 20.62 -13.33
CA GLN A 239 7.70 22.00 -13.70
C GLN A 239 6.64 22.58 -14.67
N GLN A 240 6.19 21.79 -15.62
CA GLN A 240 5.21 22.22 -16.63
C GLN A 240 3.78 21.82 -16.26
N LEU A 241 3.56 20.66 -15.70
CA LEU A 241 2.23 20.09 -15.44
C LEU A 241 1.69 20.40 -14.04
N GLY A 242 2.54 20.90 -13.13
CA GLY A 242 2.16 21.14 -11.74
C GLY A 242 1.81 19.87 -10.99
N THR A 243 0.66 19.83 -10.32
CA THR A 243 0.16 18.68 -9.59
C THR A 243 -0.97 18.01 -10.37
N LEU A 244 -0.74 16.76 -10.82
CA LEU A 244 -1.73 15.96 -11.53
C LEU A 244 -2.63 15.17 -10.59
N TYR A 245 -2.18 14.91 -9.34
CA TYR A 245 -2.99 14.16 -8.39
C TYR A 245 -3.05 14.84 -7.01
N VAL A 246 -2.10 14.64 -6.14
CA VAL A 246 -2.18 15.12 -4.75
C VAL A 246 -0.81 15.56 -4.23
N ASP A 247 -0.78 16.72 -3.59
CA ASP A 247 0.36 17.21 -2.85
C ASP A 247 0.49 16.54 -1.46
N PRO A 248 1.63 16.67 -0.77
CA PRO A 248 1.79 16.22 0.62
C PRO A 248 0.83 16.97 1.56
N LEU A 249 -0.24 16.29 2.00
CA LEU A 249 -1.33 16.86 2.79
C LEU A 249 -1.76 15.93 3.91
N VAL A 250 -2.38 16.51 4.93
CA VAL A 250 -3.04 15.79 6.02
C VAL A 250 -4.44 16.35 6.29
N TYR A 251 -5.35 15.45 6.70
CA TYR A 251 -6.66 15.81 7.22
C TYR A 251 -6.79 15.28 8.64
N ILE A 252 -6.78 16.16 9.61
CA ILE A 252 -6.85 15.85 11.05
C ILE A 252 -7.84 16.81 11.70
N ASN A 253 -8.71 16.31 12.56
CA ASN A 253 -9.70 17.11 13.29
C ASN A 253 -10.56 18.00 12.37
N GLY A 254 -10.96 17.48 11.21
CA GLY A 254 -11.80 18.20 10.26
C GLY A 254 -11.10 19.26 9.41
N ARG A 255 -9.76 19.35 9.44
CA ARG A 255 -8.98 20.35 8.69
C ARG A 255 -7.94 19.72 7.80
N ILE A 256 -7.85 20.22 6.57
CA ILE A 256 -6.73 19.92 5.65
C ILE A 256 -5.61 20.92 5.91
N SER A 257 -4.39 20.42 6.00
CA SER A 257 -3.17 21.22 6.14
C SER A 257 -1.98 20.59 5.40
N PRO A 258 -0.93 21.35 5.09
CA PRO A 258 0.30 20.79 4.56
C PRO A 258 0.89 19.72 5.49
N PHE A 259 1.51 18.73 4.89
CA PHE A 259 2.26 17.71 5.61
C PHE A 259 3.67 18.20 5.91
N TYR A 260 4.16 17.90 7.12
CA TYR A 260 5.52 18.22 7.59
C TYR A 260 6.24 16.94 8.05
N PRO A 261 7.38 16.55 7.43
CA PRO A 261 8.09 15.31 7.76
C PRO A 261 8.48 15.15 9.24
N ASP A 262 8.79 16.26 9.92
CA ASP A 262 9.17 16.27 11.34
C ASP A 262 8.03 15.82 12.29
N GLY A 263 6.80 15.79 11.78
CA GLY A 263 5.65 15.25 12.54
C GLY A 263 5.61 13.73 12.64
N ILE A 264 6.45 13.00 11.87
CA ILE A 264 6.47 11.55 11.87
C ILE A 264 7.25 11.03 13.07
N THR A 265 6.63 10.14 13.83
CA THR A 265 7.28 9.35 14.88
C THR A 265 6.87 7.90 14.83
N GLU A 266 7.69 7.00 15.35
CA GLU A 266 7.37 5.58 15.55
C GLU A 266 7.36 5.22 17.04
N ASN A 267 6.54 4.24 17.40
CA ASN A 267 6.49 3.67 18.74
C ASN A 267 6.58 2.14 18.65
N THR A 268 7.30 1.52 19.58
CA THR A 268 7.55 0.07 19.61
C THR A 268 6.90 -0.64 20.79
N GLN A 269 6.14 0.06 21.63
CA GLN A 269 5.62 -0.46 22.91
C GLN A 269 4.95 -1.85 22.80
N TYR A 270 4.18 -2.07 21.73
CA TYR A 270 3.47 -3.33 21.47
C TYR A 270 3.98 -4.09 20.24
N ALA A 271 5.12 -3.68 19.70
CA ALA A 271 5.79 -4.38 18.61
C ALA A 271 7.03 -5.14 19.14
N TYR A 272 7.45 -6.20 18.44
CA TYR A 272 8.58 -7.07 18.83
C TYR A 272 9.94 -6.41 18.63
N TYR A 273 10.08 -5.19 19.14
CA TYR A 273 11.32 -4.40 19.18
C TYR A 273 11.55 -3.89 20.61
N ALA A 274 12.79 -3.61 20.96
CA ALA A 274 13.14 -3.05 22.26
C ALA A 274 12.35 -1.76 22.53
N ASP A 275 11.99 -1.54 23.80
CA ASP A 275 11.29 -0.34 24.21
C ASP A 275 12.16 0.90 24.03
N THR A 276 11.58 1.95 23.53
CA THR A 276 12.18 3.29 23.51
C THR A 276 11.54 4.14 24.60
N PRO A 277 12.31 5.01 25.29
CA PRO A 277 11.77 5.87 26.36
C PRO A 277 10.64 6.81 25.89
N LYS A 278 10.63 7.11 24.59
CA LYS A 278 9.62 7.94 23.90
C LYS A 278 9.54 7.51 22.45
N ALA A 279 8.50 7.95 21.75
CA ALA A 279 8.44 7.87 20.28
C ALA A 279 9.64 8.57 19.67
N TYR A 280 10.20 8.01 18.60
CA TYR A 280 11.40 8.50 17.92
C TYR A 280 11.11 8.82 16.45
N GLY A 281 11.88 9.75 15.90
CA GLY A 281 11.84 10.08 14.47
C GLY A 281 12.59 9.07 13.60
N PRO A 282 12.36 9.06 12.30
CA PRO A 282 12.98 8.06 11.40
C PRO A 282 14.52 8.13 11.31
N PHE A 283 15.12 9.24 11.69
CA PHE A 283 16.59 9.39 11.74
C PHE A 283 17.20 9.11 13.13
N ASP A 284 16.39 8.85 14.16
CA ASP A 284 16.94 8.76 15.52
C ASP A 284 17.70 7.45 15.75
N THR A 285 17.12 6.30 15.46
CA THR A 285 17.83 5.02 15.54
C THR A 285 17.00 3.84 15.01
N VAL A 286 17.68 2.78 14.60
CA VAL A 286 17.03 1.47 14.36
C VAL A 286 16.91 0.75 15.70
N THR A 287 15.70 0.45 16.11
CA THR A 287 15.41 -0.25 17.36
C THR A 287 15.68 -1.75 17.18
N PRO A 288 16.51 -2.40 18.02
CA PRO A 288 16.80 -3.81 17.90
C PRO A 288 15.55 -4.68 18.17
N GLU A 289 15.53 -5.87 17.58
CA GLU A 289 14.46 -6.84 17.74
C GLU A 289 14.41 -7.40 19.17
N GLU A 290 13.21 -7.59 19.69
CA GLU A 290 12.94 -8.24 20.98
C GLU A 290 11.79 -9.26 20.84
N PRO A 291 12.05 -10.43 20.24
CA PRO A 291 10.99 -11.41 19.93
C PRO A 291 10.26 -11.97 21.15
N LEU A 292 10.85 -11.87 22.35
CA LEU A 292 10.27 -12.39 23.60
C LEU A 292 9.59 -11.31 24.45
N LYS A 293 9.39 -10.12 23.89
CA LYS A 293 8.73 -9.00 24.58
C LYS A 293 7.29 -9.35 24.94
N SER A 294 6.98 -9.39 26.24
CA SER A 294 5.72 -9.93 26.78
C SER A 294 4.48 -9.16 26.38
N LYS A 295 4.59 -7.86 26.10
CA LYS A 295 3.44 -7.00 25.70
C LYS A 295 3.26 -6.91 24.18
N ALA A 296 4.27 -7.34 23.41
CA ALA A 296 4.22 -7.28 21.96
C ALA A 296 3.29 -8.33 21.38
N TYR A 297 2.61 -7.97 20.28
CA TYR A 297 1.76 -8.87 19.52
C TYR A 297 1.98 -8.78 18.00
N SER A 298 2.80 -7.84 17.53
CA SER A 298 3.01 -7.61 16.10
C SER A 298 4.45 -7.24 15.80
N TRP A 299 4.92 -7.54 14.58
CA TRP A 299 6.17 -6.99 14.05
C TRP A 299 6.00 -5.61 13.42
N VAL A 300 4.77 -5.13 13.28
CA VAL A 300 4.50 -3.81 12.73
C VAL A 300 4.63 -2.76 13.83
N LYS A 301 5.59 -1.84 13.66
CA LYS A 301 5.74 -0.66 14.53
C LYS A 301 4.54 0.27 14.38
N ALA A 302 4.39 1.22 15.28
CA ALA A 302 3.28 2.16 15.29
C ALA A 302 3.72 3.57 14.85
N PRO A 303 3.71 3.89 13.55
CA PRO A 303 3.92 5.26 13.09
C PRO A 303 2.74 6.14 13.51
N ARG A 304 3.06 7.39 13.84
CA ARG A 304 2.10 8.44 14.21
C ARG A 304 2.50 9.75 13.59
N TYR A 305 1.52 10.56 13.24
CA TYR A 305 1.74 11.93 12.79
C TYR A 305 1.30 12.90 13.89
N PHE A 306 2.25 13.61 14.51
CA PHE A 306 2.02 14.39 15.74
C PHE A 306 1.20 13.61 16.79
N GLY A 307 1.55 12.34 17.02
CA GLY A 307 0.88 11.43 17.95
C GLY A 307 -0.44 10.83 17.46
N CYS A 308 -0.98 11.26 16.32
CA CYS A 308 -2.24 10.76 15.77
C CYS A 308 -2.03 9.54 14.88
N PRO A 309 -2.84 8.46 15.02
CA PRO A 309 -2.97 7.44 13.99
C PRO A 309 -3.61 8.04 12.74
N CYS A 310 -3.05 7.75 11.58
CA CYS A 310 -3.57 8.22 10.30
C CYS A 310 -3.82 7.04 9.34
N GLU A 311 -4.90 7.15 8.60
CA GLU A 311 -5.17 6.29 7.44
C GLU A 311 -4.47 6.84 6.20
N VAL A 312 -3.88 5.96 5.41
CA VAL A 312 -3.24 6.29 4.15
C VAL A 312 -3.79 5.40 3.02
N GLY A 313 -3.67 5.83 1.78
CA GLY A 313 -4.09 5.06 0.62
C GLY A 313 -5.07 5.79 -0.30
N PRO A 314 -5.78 5.05 -1.18
CA PRO A 314 -6.66 5.62 -2.18
C PRO A 314 -7.71 6.58 -1.61
N LEU A 315 -8.38 6.21 -0.52
CA LEU A 315 -9.39 7.06 0.13
C LEU A 315 -8.76 8.35 0.66
N ALA A 316 -7.60 8.27 1.32
CA ALA A 316 -6.90 9.44 1.83
C ALA A 316 -6.53 10.41 0.70
N ARG A 317 -5.96 9.90 -0.41
CA ARG A 317 -5.57 10.73 -1.56
C ARG A 317 -6.75 11.41 -2.23
N LEU A 318 -7.81 10.67 -2.54
CA LEU A 318 -9.00 11.25 -3.18
C LEU A 318 -9.76 12.22 -2.26
N TRP A 319 -9.73 11.98 -0.96
CA TRP A 319 -10.27 12.92 0.02
C TRP A 319 -9.48 14.23 0.04
N LEU A 320 -8.15 14.12 0.08
CA LEU A 320 -7.25 15.26 0.14
C LEU A 320 -7.22 16.05 -1.16
N SER A 321 -7.28 15.40 -2.32
CA SER A 321 -7.42 16.07 -3.64
C SER A 321 -8.81 16.69 -3.84
N GLY A 322 -9.79 16.31 -3.04
CA GLY A 322 -11.18 16.84 -3.14
C GLY A 322 -12.08 16.10 -4.11
N GLU A 323 -11.62 15.00 -4.70
CA GLU A 323 -12.35 14.27 -5.74
C GLU A 323 -13.37 13.26 -5.20
N TYR A 324 -13.16 12.75 -3.98
CA TYR A 324 -14.10 11.85 -3.33
C TYR A 324 -14.17 12.13 -1.82
N ARG A 325 -15.31 12.58 -1.34
CA ARG A 325 -15.58 12.90 0.08
C ARG A 325 -16.95 12.42 0.53
N HIS A 326 -17.35 11.21 0.10
CA HIS A 326 -18.61 10.61 0.52
C HIS A 326 -18.58 10.23 2.00
N GLY A 327 -17.56 9.50 2.42
CA GLY A 327 -17.37 9.06 3.81
C GLY A 327 -16.02 8.37 4.01
N ILE A 328 -15.79 7.87 5.23
CA ILE A 328 -14.61 7.09 5.59
C ILE A 328 -15.10 5.75 6.16
N SER A 329 -15.15 4.74 5.31
CA SER A 329 -15.71 3.43 5.61
C SER A 329 -15.06 2.32 4.79
N THR A 330 -15.45 1.09 5.03
CA THR A 330 -15.06 -0.08 4.24
C THR A 330 -15.43 0.07 2.77
N MET A 331 -16.67 0.50 2.48
CA MET A 331 -17.12 0.68 1.10
C MET A 331 -16.47 1.90 0.44
N ASP A 332 -16.28 3.00 1.18
CA ASP A 332 -15.56 4.17 0.67
C ASP A 332 -14.14 3.84 0.23
N ARG A 333 -13.39 2.99 0.98
CA ARG A 333 -12.06 2.52 0.56
C ARG A 333 -12.10 1.70 -0.72
N THR A 334 -13.13 0.86 -0.87
CA THR A 334 -13.33 0.03 -2.06
C THR A 334 -13.62 0.88 -3.30
N VAL A 335 -14.59 1.79 -3.21
CA VAL A 335 -14.96 2.71 -4.29
C VAL A 335 -13.79 3.65 -4.64
N ALA A 336 -13.15 4.24 -3.63
CA ALA A 336 -12.01 5.13 -3.83
C ALA A 336 -10.87 4.45 -4.61
N ARG A 337 -10.55 3.18 -4.31
CA ARG A 337 -9.52 2.44 -5.05
C ARG A 337 -9.85 2.28 -6.53
N VAL A 338 -11.10 2.04 -6.85
CA VAL A 338 -11.56 1.90 -8.23
C VAL A 338 -11.52 3.24 -8.96
N LEU A 339 -12.01 4.30 -8.33
CA LEU A 339 -11.93 5.66 -8.89
C LEU A 339 -10.49 6.11 -9.09
N GLU A 340 -9.59 5.73 -8.17
CA GLU A 340 -8.17 6.00 -8.32
C GLU A 340 -7.56 5.27 -9.52
N ALA A 341 -7.95 4.02 -9.79
CA ALA A 341 -7.47 3.30 -10.99
C ALA A 341 -7.82 4.08 -12.26
N LYS A 342 -9.04 4.60 -12.37
CA LYS A 342 -9.48 5.46 -13.48
C LYS A 342 -8.62 6.74 -13.57
N LYS A 343 -8.41 7.42 -12.45
CA LYS A 343 -7.59 8.64 -12.40
C LYS A 343 -6.15 8.38 -12.83
N ILE A 344 -5.54 7.31 -12.33
CA ILE A 344 -4.15 6.94 -12.67
C ILE A 344 -3.99 6.63 -14.16
N ALA A 345 -4.97 5.97 -14.78
CA ALA A 345 -4.96 5.75 -16.22
C ALA A 345 -4.88 7.07 -17.01
N GLY A 346 -5.69 8.08 -16.65
CA GLY A 346 -5.63 9.42 -17.25
C GLY A 346 -4.30 10.16 -16.98
N ILE A 347 -3.70 9.99 -15.79
CA ILE A 347 -2.38 10.56 -15.49
C ILE A 347 -1.31 9.93 -16.36
N ILE A 348 -1.29 8.61 -16.52
CA ILE A 348 -0.33 7.91 -17.40
C ILE A 348 -0.49 8.40 -18.84
N GLU A 349 -1.71 8.56 -19.33
CA GLU A 349 -1.97 9.10 -20.68
C GLU A 349 -1.39 10.51 -20.83
N THR A 350 -1.60 11.38 -19.86
CA THR A 350 -1.04 12.72 -19.83
C THR A 350 0.49 12.68 -19.89
N LEU A 351 1.13 11.88 -19.03
CA LEU A 351 2.58 11.76 -18.98
C LEU A 351 3.17 11.16 -20.28
N LEU A 352 2.48 10.18 -20.89
CA LEU A 352 2.89 9.60 -22.20
C LEU A 352 2.85 10.63 -23.32
N ASN A 353 1.95 11.61 -23.27
CA ASN A 353 1.86 12.69 -24.24
C ASN A 353 3.01 13.70 -24.12
N GLU A 354 3.57 13.85 -22.92
CA GLU A 354 4.68 14.76 -22.62
C GLU A 354 6.07 14.15 -22.87
N LEU A 355 6.14 12.85 -23.16
CA LEU A 355 7.42 12.20 -23.45
C LEU A 355 8.00 12.66 -24.78
N THR A 356 9.24 13.10 -24.75
CA THR A 356 10.02 13.51 -25.93
C THR A 356 11.08 12.48 -26.24
N PRO A 357 10.98 11.73 -27.35
CA PRO A 357 11.98 10.74 -27.75
C PRO A 357 13.38 11.33 -27.91
N GLY A 358 14.40 10.63 -27.41
CA GLY A 358 15.81 11.01 -27.57
C GLY A 358 16.34 12.04 -26.56
N VAL A 359 15.48 12.57 -25.67
CA VAL A 359 15.91 13.44 -24.57
C VAL A 359 16.48 12.61 -23.42
N SER A 360 17.52 13.13 -22.74
CA SER A 360 18.13 12.46 -21.59
C SER A 360 17.12 12.26 -20.46
N THR A 361 17.09 11.05 -19.94
CA THR A 361 16.17 10.62 -18.87
C THR A 361 16.85 10.47 -17.52
N GLN A 362 18.16 10.74 -17.45
CA GLN A 362 18.97 10.55 -16.25
C GLN A 362 19.89 11.73 -16.03
N ALA A 363 19.99 12.20 -14.81
CA ALA A 363 20.96 13.19 -14.34
C ALA A 363 22.24 12.49 -13.87
N THR A 364 23.37 13.20 -13.98
CA THR A 364 24.66 12.76 -13.41
C THR A 364 24.71 13.03 -11.92
N TYR A 365 25.46 12.23 -11.18
CA TYR A 365 25.64 12.39 -9.73
C TYR A 365 27.02 11.87 -9.30
N GLU A 366 27.42 12.31 -8.10
CA GLU A 366 28.56 11.79 -7.39
C GLU A 366 28.12 11.28 -6.02
N VAL A 367 28.73 10.19 -5.56
CA VAL A 367 28.42 9.62 -4.23
C VAL A 367 29.19 10.42 -3.16
N PRO A 368 28.49 11.12 -2.26
CA PRO A 368 29.14 11.91 -1.21
C PRO A 368 29.77 11.00 -0.15
N GLN A 369 30.80 11.53 0.55
CA GLN A 369 31.41 10.83 1.68
C GLN A 369 30.43 10.67 2.84
N ASN A 370 29.74 11.76 3.18
CA ASN A 370 28.76 11.81 4.26
C ASN A 370 27.53 12.58 3.78
N ALA A 371 26.35 12.01 3.99
CA ALA A 371 25.09 12.64 3.64
C ALA A 371 23.92 11.98 4.36
N ARG A 372 22.77 12.63 4.33
CA ARG A 372 21.50 12.00 4.70
C ARG A 372 20.40 12.46 3.76
N GLY A 373 19.38 11.60 3.61
CA GLY A 373 18.25 11.93 2.78
C GLY A 373 17.01 11.13 3.14
N ALA A 374 15.85 11.66 2.76
CA ALA A 374 14.55 11.05 2.91
C ALA A 374 13.82 11.01 1.56
N GLY A 375 13.25 9.88 1.22
CA GLY A 375 12.39 9.72 0.05
C GLY A 375 10.97 9.41 0.49
N LEU A 376 10.07 10.36 0.31
CA LEU A 376 8.67 10.29 0.73
C LEU A 376 7.78 10.30 -0.51
N ILE A 377 6.91 9.32 -0.64
CA ILE A 377 5.98 9.22 -1.76
C ILE A 377 4.78 8.36 -1.37
N ASP A 378 3.65 8.62 -1.98
CA ASP A 378 2.52 7.69 -1.88
C ASP A 378 2.63 6.57 -2.91
N THR A 379 2.29 5.38 -2.48
CA THR A 379 2.23 4.15 -3.28
C THR A 379 0.79 3.69 -3.45
N THR A 380 0.57 2.56 -4.11
CA THR A 380 -0.76 1.94 -4.26
C THR A 380 -1.55 1.88 -2.95
N ARG A 381 -0.86 1.62 -1.82
CA ARG A 381 -1.46 1.46 -0.49
C ARG A 381 -1.36 2.68 0.40
N GLY A 382 -0.63 3.72 -0.04
CA GLY A 382 -0.49 4.99 0.69
C GLY A 382 0.95 5.40 0.96
N ALA A 383 1.17 6.14 2.03
CA ALA A 383 2.40 6.83 2.36
C ALA A 383 3.57 5.87 2.66
N LEU A 384 4.61 5.95 1.85
CA LEU A 384 5.87 5.21 1.95
C LEU A 384 7.02 6.19 2.18
N GLY A 385 7.79 5.97 3.22
CA GLY A 385 9.00 6.75 3.50
C GLY A 385 10.23 5.86 3.64
N HIS A 386 11.34 6.29 3.02
CA HIS A 386 12.67 5.74 3.20
C HIS A 386 13.60 6.85 3.69
N TRP A 387 14.39 6.56 4.71
CA TRP A 387 15.39 7.46 5.28
C TRP A 387 16.73 6.77 5.30
N LEU A 388 17.79 7.46 4.95
CA LEU A 388 19.14 6.91 4.99
C LEU A 388 20.16 7.94 5.45
N GLU A 389 21.22 7.46 6.10
CA GLU A 389 22.44 8.19 6.36
C GLU A 389 23.61 7.44 5.73
N ILE A 390 24.53 8.20 5.18
CA ILE A 390 25.78 7.74 4.56
C ILE A 390 26.94 8.25 5.43
N ASP A 391 27.82 7.35 5.80
CA ASP A 391 29.09 7.66 6.46
C ASP A 391 30.22 6.90 5.74
N ASN A 392 31.26 7.62 5.33
CA ASN A 392 32.37 7.05 4.55
C ASN A 392 31.92 6.27 3.30
N GLN A 393 30.97 6.80 2.55
CA GLN A 393 30.39 6.23 1.31
C GLN A 393 29.65 4.89 1.53
N VAL A 394 29.30 4.51 2.75
CA VAL A 394 28.45 3.37 3.04
C VAL A 394 27.22 3.79 3.85
N ILE A 395 26.15 3.00 3.73
CA ILE A 395 24.92 3.24 4.50
C ILE A 395 25.21 2.98 5.99
N SER A 396 25.12 4.00 6.82
CA SER A 396 25.26 3.87 8.28
C SER A 396 23.92 3.66 8.97
N LEU A 397 22.84 4.24 8.42
CA LEU A 397 21.46 4.06 8.85
C LEU A 397 20.55 3.88 7.63
N TYR A 398 19.61 2.96 7.72
CA TYR A 398 18.47 2.86 6.80
C TYR A 398 17.21 2.61 7.61
N GLN A 399 16.15 3.36 7.33
CA GLN A 399 14.86 3.24 8.00
C GLN A 399 13.76 3.33 6.96
N LEU A 400 12.67 2.58 7.16
CA LEU A 400 11.53 2.63 6.27
C LEU A 400 10.21 2.53 7.04
N ILE A 401 9.21 3.30 6.60
CA ILE A 401 7.84 3.25 7.11
C ILE A 401 6.93 2.97 5.92
N THR A 402 6.29 1.80 5.94
CA THR A 402 5.44 1.36 4.84
C THR A 402 3.98 1.79 5.04
N PRO A 403 3.16 1.86 3.97
CA PRO A 403 1.74 2.21 4.12
C PRO A 403 0.97 1.31 5.06
N SER A 404 1.25 -0.01 5.04
CA SER A 404 0.59 -0.94 5.95
C SER A 404 1.01 -0.78 7.40
N ALA A 405 2.17 -0.16 7.68
CA ALA A 405 2.52 0.23 9.04
C ALA A 405 1.60 1.36 9.56
N TRP A 406 1.21 2.32 8.72
CA TRP A 406 0.22 3.34 9.07
C TRP A 406 -1.16 2.74 9.33
N ASN A 407 -1.64 1.90 8.41
CA ASN A 407 -3.00 1.37 8.43
C ASN A 407 -3.19 0.23 9.44
N LEU A 408 -2.15 -0.59 9.69
CA LEU A 408 -2.23 -1.83 10.47
C LEU A 408 -1.24 -1.84 11.64
N SER A 409 -0.93 -0.66 12.16
CA SER A 409 -0.04 -0.51 13.32
C SER A 409 -0.66 -1.06 14.60
N THR A 410 0.22 -1.43 15.52
CA THR A 410 -0.17 -1.70 16.91
C THR A 410 -0.74 -0.45 17.59
N GLN A 411 -1.45 -0.66 18.69
CA GLN A 411 -1.82 0.42 19.59
C GLN A 411 -0.58 1.10 20.23
N THR A 412 -0.77 2.30 20.74
CA THR A 412 0.19 3.02 21.58
C THR A 412 -0.53 3.47 22.85
N GLU A 413 -0.02 3.12 24.04
CA GLU A 413 -0.73 3.36 25.30
C GLU A 413 -2.20 2.93 25.23
N ASN A 414 -3.13 3.88 25.15
CA ASN A 414 -4.58 3.63 25.06
C ASN A 414 -5.17 3.97 23.68
N VAL A 415 -4.32 4.27 22.67
CA VAL A 415 -4.75 4.67 21.32
C VAL A 415 -4.51 3.52 20.36
N LYS A 416 -5.59 2.94 19.84
CA LYS A 416 -5.56 1.84 18.86
C LYS A 416 -4.88 2.25 17.56
N GLY A 417 -4.33 1.27 16.82
CA GLY A 417 -3.96 1.45 15.43
C GLY A 417 -5.18 1.74 14.54
N THR A 418 -4.94 2.26 13.34
CA THR A 418 -6.03 2.64 12.41
C THR A 418 -6.94 1.47 12.08
N GLY A 419 -6.38 0.32 11.69
CA GLY A 419 -7.15 -0.89 11.38
C GLY A 419 -7.82 -1.51 12.60
N GLU A 420 -7.16 -1.50 13.77
CA GLU A 420 -7.74 -1.94 15.03
C GLU A 420 -8.97 -1.11 15.38
N LYS A 421 -8.87 0.22 15.24
CA LYS A 421 -9.99 1.14 15.48
C LYS A 421 -11.13 0.92 14.49
N ALA A 422 -10.81 0.62 13.22
CA ALA A 422 -11.81 0.35 12.19
C ALA A 422 -12.64 -0.92 12.45
N LEU A 423 -12.06 -1.91 13.11
CA LEU A 423 -12.77 -3.14 13.53
C LEU A 423 -13.71 -2.93 14.71
N MET A 424 -13.40 -1.99 15.60
CA MET A 424 -14.18 -1.76 16.83
C MET A 424 -15.57 -1.23 16.51
N GLY A 425 -16.57 -1.73 17.26
CA GLY A 425 -17.97 -1.37 17.09
C GLY A 425 -18.69 -2.13 15.97
N THR A 426 -17.98 -2.98 15.22
CA THR A 426 -18.58 -3.80 14.17
C THR A 426 -19.51 -4.85 14.79
N CYS A 427 -20.73 -4.96 14.25
CA CYS A 427 -21.63 -6.07 14.54
C CYS A 427 -21.21 -7.28 13.71
N VAL A 428 -20.97 -8.40 14.38
CA VAL A 428 -20.61 -9.68 13.75
C VAL A 428 -21.84 -10.58 13.82
N GLU A 429 -22.45 -10.86 12.66
CA GLU A 429 -23.67 -11.65 12.59
C GLU A 429 -23.41 -13.14 12.87
N ASP A 430 -22.31 -13.68 12.33
CA ASP A 430 -21.90 -15.07 12.52
C ASP A 430 -20.45 -15.12 13.06
N GLU A 431 -20.31 -15.37 14.37
CA GLU A 431 -19.01 -15.43 15.02
C GLU A 431 -18.14 -16.64 14.58
N GLU A 432 -18.73 -17.64 13.94
CA GLU A 432 -17.99 -18.77 13.34
C GLU A 432 -17.46 -18.44 11.94
N ASN A 433 -18.08 -17.47 11.27
CA ASN A 433 -17.68 -16.98 9.96
C ASN A 433 -17.78 -15.44 9.87
N PRO A 434 -16.90 -14.69 10.57
CA PRO A 434 -16.98 -13.23 10.71
C PRO A 434 -16.51 -12.51 9.44
N VAL A 435 -17.31 -12.60 8.37
CA VAL A 435 -16.97 -12.03 7.04
C VAL A 435 -16.76 -10.51 7.10
N GLU A 436 -17.47 -9.82 7.98
CA GLU A 436 -17.39 -8.37 8.17
C GLU A 436 -15.97 -7.94 8.53
N LEU A 437 -15.32 -8.66 9.43
CA LEU A 437 -13.96 -8.35 9.88
C LEU A 437 -12.94 -8.51 8.74
N GLY A 438 -13.09 -9.57 7.93
CA GLY A 438 -12.29 -9.80 6.74
C GLY A 438 -12.46 -8.68 5.71
N ARG A 439 -13.71 -8.26 5.42
CA ARG A 439 -14.05 -7.17 4.48
C ARG A 439 -13.43 -5.84 4.93
N ILE A 440 -13.54 -5.50 6.22
CA ILE A 440 -12.94 -4.27 6.78
C ILE A 440 -11.43 -4.27 6.53
N ILE A 441 -10.72 -5.30 6.94
CA ILE A 441 -9.26 -5.34 6.85
C ILE A 441 -8.79 -5.39 5.39
N ARG A 442 -9.41 -6.19 4.53
CA ARG A 442 -9.06 -6.24 3.10
C ARG A 442 -9.27 -4.91 2.39
N SER A 443 -10.23 -4.08 2.84
CA SER A 443 -10.44 -2.74 2.26
C SER A 443 -9.21 -1.84 2.36
N PHE A 444 -8.33 -2.03 3.36
CA PHE A 444 -7.04 -1.33 3.50
C PHE A 444 -5.95 -1.86 2.55
N ASP A 445 -6.19 -2.97 1.85
CA ASP A 445 -5.19 -3.64 1.00
C ASP A 445 -3.90 -3.98 1.78
N PRO A 446 -3.95 -4.88 2.78
CA PRO A 446 -2.81 -5.21 3.60
C PRO A 446 -1.62 -5.72 2.80
N CYS A 447 -0.43 -5.14 3.04
CA CYS A 447 0.84 -5.62 2.53
C CYS A 447 1.82 -5.81 3.69
N VAL A 448 1.54 -6.82 4.52
CA VAL A 448 2.37 -7.12 5.69
C VAL A 448 3.58 -7.98 5.35
N SER A 449 3.75 -8.41 4.11
CA SER A 449 5.01 -8.92 3.59
C SER A 449 6.11 -7.86 3.56
N CYS A 450 5.74 -6.59 3.59
CA CYS A 450 6.68 -5.49 3.70
C CYS A 450 7.30 -5.36 5.10
N ALA A 451 6.75 -6.04 6.11
CA ALA A 451 7.13 -5.92 7.52
C ALA A 451 7.50 -7.28 8.13
N THR A 452 8.45 -8.08 7.55
CA THR A 452 8.32 -9.53 7.76
C THR A 452 9.56 -10.38 7.96
N HIS A 453 9.59 -11.30 8.83
CA HIS A 453 9.84 -12.77 8.89
C HIS A 453 9.99 -13.28 10.31
N VAL A 454 9.45 -14.47 10.56
CA VAL A 454 9.53 -15.15 11.86
C VAL A 454 10.49 -16.33 11.80
N TYR A 455 11.36 -16.40 12.78
CA TYR A 455 11.81 -17.64 13.38
C TYR A 455 11.51 -17.56 14.87
N THR A 456 10.61 -18.42 15.40
CA THR A 456 10.38 -18.53 16.83
C THR A 456 10.98 -19.86 17.32
N PRO A 457 12.16 -19.86 17.96
CA PRO A 457 12.65 -21.08 18.61
C PRO A 457 11.73 -21.43 19.78
N GLY A 458 11.18 -22.64 19.80
CA GLY A 458 10.57 -23.24 20.99
C GLY A 458 9.07 -23.07 21.18
N LYS A 459 8.30 -22.70 20.16
CA LYS A 459 6.83 -22.90 20.15
C LYS A 459 6.47 -24.07 19.24
N ASP A 460 5.66 -24.99 19.77
CA ASP A 460 5.08 -26.10 19.01
C ASP A 460 4.45 -25.60 17.71
N THR A 461 4.84 -26.22 16.61
CA THR A 461 4.32 -25.94 15.28
C THR A 461 2.82 -26.27 15.25
N LYS A 462 1.98 -25.28 15.37
CA LYS A 462 0.56 -25.44 15.06
C LYS A 462 0.41 -25.54 13.54
N THR A 463 -0.06 -26.69 13.08
CA THR A 463 -0.40 -26.90 11.66
C THR A 463 -1.59 -26.02 11.32
N PHE A 464 -1.38 -25.00 10.48
CA PHE A 464 -2.44 -24.15 10.00
C PHE A 464 -3.20 -24.87 8.89
N LYS A 465 -4.51 -25.10 9.05
CA LYS A 465 -5.37 -25.38 7.92
C LYS A 465 -5.61 -24.05 7.20
N VAL A 466 -4.99 -23.89 6.04
CA VAL A 466 -5.41 -22.87 5.08
C VAL A 466 -6.80 -23.31 4.60
N VAL A 467 -7.83 -22.65 5.10
CA VAL A 467 -9.18 -22.84 4.57
C VAL A 467 -9.28 -21.88 3.38
N PRO A 468 -9.57 -22.39 2.17
CA PRO A 468 -9.68 -21.57 0.97
C PRO A 468 -10.82 -20.56 1.03
#